data_a69592d77917e5cccc6f7c32f836202a
#
_entry.id   a69592d77917e5cccc6f7c32f836202a
#
_cell.length_a   1.000
_cell.length_b   1.000
_cell.length_c   1.000
_cell.angle_alpha   90.00
_cell.angle_beta   90.00
_cell.angle_gamma   90.00
#
_symmetry.space_group_name_H-M   'P 1'
#
loop_
_entity.id
_entity.type
_entity.pdbx_description
1 polymer ?
#
loop_
_entity_poly.entity_id
_entity_poly.type
_entity_poly.pdbx_seq_one_letter_code
_entity_poly.pdbx_strand_id
1 'polypeptide(L)'
;MHADSVNKTSSLQERLGRNWIAIFIVLLVVLFSVSARAFFSVDTAQLIFFNGTEVFLLAIAELFVIITGGIDLSVGFVMGFSTVVSSKLIVMFAGLGLSPLASILAGSIVMMIIGLLPGLVNGWLVAYLRVPAFIATFSMLGVTHGISELMT
;
A
#
# COMPACT_ATOMS: atom_id res chain seq x y z
N MET A 1 -20.20 -8.91 48.09
CA MET A 1 -20.76 -9.38 46.80
C MET A 1 -20.69 -8.34 45.67
N HIS A 2 -20.30 -7.07 45.93
CA HIS A 2 -20.23 -6.00 44.90
C HIS A 2 -18.84 -5.77 44.33
N ALA A 3 -17.75 -6.20 45.00
CA ALA A 3 -16.37 -5.99 44.57
C ALA A 3 -15.92 -6.93 43.45
N ASP A 4 -16.44 -8.14 43.39
CA ASP A 4 -16.06 -9.15 42.38
C ASP A 4 -16.61 -8.85 40.98
N SER A 5 -17.73 -8.13 40.88
CA SER A 5 -18.34 -7.77 39.60
C SER A 5 -17.58 -6.62 38.89
N VAL A 6 -17.03 -5.68 39.65
CA VAL A 6 -16.28 -4.53 39.13
C VAL A 6 -14.93 -5.00 38.55
N ASN A 7 -14.28 -5.97 39.19
CA ASN A 7 -12.97 -6.48 38.73
C ASN A 7 -13.10 -7.35 37.46
N LYS A 8 -14.25 -8.01 37.28
CA LYS A 8 -14.50 -8.87 36.11
C LYS A 8 -14.83 -8.05 34.87
N THR A 9 -15.51 -6.91 35.01
CA THR A 9 -15.82 -6.00 33.91
C THR A 9 -14.59 -5.23 33.42
N SER A 10 -13.68 -4.81 34.30
CA SER A 10 -12.43 -4.18 33.91
C SER A 10 -11.52 -5.11 33.11
N SER A 11 -11.43 -6.37 33.51
CA SER A 11 -10.62 -7.38 32.79
C SER A 11 -11.18 -7.74 31.40
N LEU A 12 -12.50 -7.72 31.24
CA LEU A 12 -13.17 -7.92 29.96
C LEU A 12 -12.96 -6.73 29.01
N GLN A 13 -13.12 -5.50 29.53
CA GLN A 13 -12.89 -4.29 28.75
C GLN A 13 -11.44 -4.17 28.29
N GLU A 14 -10.48 -4.49 29.13
CA GLU A 14 -9.06 -4.52 28.78
C GLU A 14 -8.74 -5.58 27.70
N ARG A 15 -9.33 -6.77 27.81
CA ARG A 15 -9.16 -7.85 26.82
C ARG A 15 -9.81 -7.51 25.49
N LEU A 16 -11.01 -6.93 25.50
CA LEU A 16 -11.70 -6.45 24.31
C LEU A 16 -10.92 -5.30 23.65
N GLY A 17 -10.45 -4.35 24.45
CA GLY A 17 -9.63 -3.23 23.95
C GLY A 17 -8.30 -3.68 23.36
N ARG A 18 -7.68 -4.74 23.89
CA ARG A 18 -6.43 -5.29 23.34
C ARG A 18 -6.63 -6.09 22.05
N ASN A 19 -7.78 -6.74 21.91
CA ASN A 19 -8.06 -7.65 20.80
C ASN A 19 -9.10 -7.10 19.81
N TRP A 20 -9.42 -5.80 19.88
CA TRP A 20 -10.48 -5.21 19.06
C TRP A 20 -10.29 -5.43 17.56
N ILE A 21 -9.03 -5.40 17.05
CA ILE A 21 -8.70 -5.65 15.65
C ILE A 21 -9.06 -7.09 15.27
N ALA A 22 -8.70 -8.06 16.12
CA ALA A 22 -9.03 -9.46 15.85
C ALA A 22 -10.56 -9.68 15.87
N ILE A 23 -11.27 -9.07 16.82
CA ILE A 23 -12.74 -9.12 16.89
C ILE A 23 -13.35 -8.51 15.64
N PHE A 24 -12.85 -7.36 15.19
CA PHE A 24 -13.31 -6.68 13.99
C PHE A 24 -13.11 -7.54 12.74
N ILE A 25 -11.93 -8.17 12.59
CA ILE A 25 -11.66 -9.09 11.48
C ILE A 25 -12.62 -10.29 11.50
N VAL A 26 -12.84 -10.91 12.66
CA VAL A 26 -13.79 -12.01 12.80
C VAL A 26 -15.22 -11.58 12.41
N LEU A 27 -15.65 -10.41 12.86
CA LEU A 27 -16.95 -9.85 12.48
C LEU A 27 -17.08 -9.64 10.98
N LEU A 28 -16.03 -9.09 10.33
CA LEU A 28 -16.02 -8.95 8.87
C LEU A 28 -16.08 -10.29 8.15
N VAL A 29 -15.30 -11.27 8.60
CA VAL A 29 -15.33 -12.63 8.02
C VAL A 29 -16.73 -13.25 8.15
N VAL A 30 -17.35 -13.14 9.31
CA VAL A 30 -18.72 -13.64 9.54
C VAL A 30 -19.72 -12.91 8.65
N LEU A 31 -19.65 -11.58 8.60
CA LEU A 31 -20.53 -10.75 7.77
C LEU A 31 -20.45 -11.15 6.29
N PHE A 32 -19.24 -11.23 5.73
CA PHE A 32 -19.06 -11.59 4.32
C PHE A 32 -19.36 -13.05 4.04
N SER A 33 -19.14 -13.96 5.01
CA SER A 33 -19.52 -15.37 4.89
C SER A 33 -21.03 -15.58 4.71
N VAL A 34 -21.83 -14.74 5.36
CA VAL A 34 -23.28 -14.80 5.28
C VAL A 34 -23.81 -14.03 4.06
N SER A 35 -23.16 -12.90 3.73
CA SER A 35 -23.64 -11.98 2.69
C SER A 35 -23.21 -12.37 1.28
N ALA A 36 -22.06 -13.01 1.11
CA ALA A 36 -21.48 -13.36 -0.19
C ALA A 36 -21.38 -14.88 -0.38
N ARG A 37 -22.18 -15.44 -1.30
CA ARG A 37 -22.25 -16.89 -1.56
C ARG A 37 -20.92 -17.55 -1.91
N ALA A 38 -19.98 -16.80 -2.51
CA ALA A 38 -18.68 -17.31 -2.94
C ALA A 38 -17.52 -16.90 -2.02
N PHE A 39 -17.79 -16.38 -0.81
CA PHE A 39 -16.74 -15.86 0.07
C PHE A 39 -15.68 -16.91 0.39
N PHE A 40 -16.05 -18.16 0.67
CA PHE A 40 -15.15 -19.29 0.90
C PHE A 40 -14.81 -20.06 -0.38
N SER A 41 -14.59 -19.36 -1.49
CA SER A 41 -14.09 -19.98 -2.72
C SER A 41 -12.57 -19.83 -2.84
N VAL A 42 -11.97 -20.71 -3.65
CA VAL A 42 -10.54 -20.63 -4.00
C VAL A 42 -10.25 -19.31 -4.72
N ASP A 43 -11.16 -18.87 -5.59
CA ASP A 43 -11.02 -17.62 -6.33
C ASP A 43 -10.97 -16.40 -5.40
N THR A 44 -11.86 -16.36 -4.39
CA THR A 44 -11.84 -15.29 -3.38
C THR A 44 -10.55 -15.30 -2.57
N ALA A 45 -10.07 -16.49 -2.16
CA ALA A 45 -8.81 -16.61 -1.46
C ALA A 45 -7.63 -16.09 -2.31
N GLN A 46 -7.56 -16.50 -3.58
CA GLN A 46 -6.53 -16.03 -4.51
C GLN A 46 -6.59 -14.51 -4.68
N LEU A 47 -7.79 -13.94 -4.83
CA LEU A 47 -7.99 -12.50 -4.97
C LEU A 47 -7.52 -11.74 -3.73
N ILE A 48 -7.83 -12.24 -2.53
CA ILE A 48 -7.38 -11.65 -1.26
C ILE A 48 -5.86 -11.70 -1.16
N PHE A 49 -5.22 -12.82 -1.48
CA PHE A 49 -3.77 -12.94 -1.45
C PHE A 49 -3.11 -12.03 -2.50
N PHE A 50 -3.65 -11.96 -3.71
CA PHE A 50 -3.10 -11.12 -4.77
C PHE A 50 -3.14 -9.63 -4.40
N ASN A 51 -4.31 -9.11 -4.01
CA ASN A 51 -4.45 -7.71 -3.60
C ASN A 51 -3.72 -7.44 -2.26
N GLY A 52 -3.72 -8.41 -1.34
CA GLY A 52 -3.03 -8.31 -0.07
C GLY A 52 -1.51 -8.21 -0.22
N THR A 53 -0.93 -8.85 -1.25
CA THR A 53 0.51 -8.78 -1.52
C THR A 53 0.96 -7.36 -1.82
N GLU A 54 0.20 -6.63 -2.63
CA GLU A 54 0.47 -5.23 -2.95
C GLU A 54 0.49 -4.36 -1.68
N VAL A 55 -0.57 -4.44 -0.88
CA VAL A 55 -0.67 -3.69 0.39
C VAL A 55 0.45 -4.09 1.36
N PHE A 56 0.80 -5.37 1.41
CA PHE A 56 1.86 -5.87 2.29
C PHE A 56 3.24 -5.31 1.89
N LEU A 57 3.55 -5.26 0.58
CA LEU A 57 4.80 -4.68 0.08
C LEU A 57 4.88 -3.18 0.38
N LEU A 58 3.77 -2.44 0.19
CA LEU A 58 3.71 -1.02 0.55
C LEU A 58 3.87 -0.82 2.06
N ALA A 59 3.26 -1.66 2.88
CA ALA A 59 3.40 -1.59 4.33
C ALA A 59 4.84 -1.85 4.80
N ILE A 60 5.57 -2.76 4.15
CA ILE A 60 7.00 -2.98 4.42
C ILE A 60 7.81 -1.73 4.05
N ALA A 61 7.54 -1.12 2.90
CA ALA A 61 8.22 0.10 2.48
C ALA A 61 7.99 1.23 3.49
N GLU A 62 6.73 1.44 3.91
CA GLU A 62 6.34 2.43 4.90
C GLU A 62 6.97 2.17 6.28
N LEU A 63 7.16 0.91 6.66
CA LEU A 63 7.81 0.54 7.92
C LEU A 63 9.24 1.13 8.02
N PHE A 64 10.01 1.14 6.92
CA PHE A 64 11.33 1.76 6.92
C PHE A 64 11.27 3.26 7.18
N VAL A 65 10.26 3.94 6.65
CA VAL A 65 10.05 5.37 6.90
C VAL A 65 9.66 5.62 8.36
N ILE A 66 8.74 4.81 8.89
CA ILE A 66 8.26 4.92 10.29
C ILE A 66 9.42 4.69 11.29
N ILE A 67 10.30 3.71 11.04
CA ILE A 67 11.47 3.44 11.90
C ILE A 67 12.39 4.65 11.99
N THR A 68 12.50 5.45 10.92
CA THR A 68 13.29 6.69 10.92
C THR A 68 12.55 7.89 11.52
N GLY A 69 11.31 7.70 12.01
CA GLY A 69 10.47 8.76 12.57
C GLY A 69 9.79 9.64 11.52
N GLY A 70 9.79 9.20 10.25
CA GLY A 70 9.13 9.89 9.14
C GLY A 70 7.69 9.42 8.91
N ILE A 71 7.01 10.13 8.01
CA ILE A 71 5.72 9.74 7.44
C ILE A 71 5.84 9.94 5.93
N ASP A 72 5.57 8.91 5.13
CA ASP A 72 5.55 9.01 3.66
C ASP A 72 4.12 8.90 3.13
N LEU A 73 3.58 10.03 2.68
CA LEU A 73 2.25 10.09 2.07
C LEU A 73 2.29 9.80 0.56
N SER A 74 3.49 9.70 -0.03
CA SER A 74 3.64 9.58 -1.48
C SER A 74 3.67 8.15 -1.99
N VAL A 75 3.92 7.15 -1.13
CA VAL A 75 4.23 5.77 -1.52
C VAL A 75 3.17 5.16 -2.46
N GLY A 76 1.88 5.32 -2.18
CA GLY A 76 0.80 4.82 -3.03
C GLY A 76 0.70 5.56 -4.37
N PHE A 77 0.91 6.88 -4.37
CA PHE A 77 0.87 7.70 -5.60
C PHE A 77 2.11 7.46 -6.48
N VAL A 78 3.27 7.25 -5.88
CA VAL A 78 4.50 6.84 -6.59
C VAL A 78 4.30 5.49 -7.28
N MET A 79 3.66 4.53 -6.61
CA MET A 79 3.31 3.24 -7.21
C MET A 79 2.34 3.43 -8.39
N GLY A 80 1.26 4.20 -8.21
CA GLY A 80 0.31 4.50 -9.28
C GLY A 80 0.99 5.18 -10.48
N PHE A 81 1.81 6.20 -10.24
CA PHE A 81 2.59 6.89 -11.27
C PHE A 81 3.51 5.92 -12.04
N SER A 82 4.26 5.09 -11.32
CA SER A 82 5.16 4.10 -11.92
C SER A 82 4.40 3.10 -12.80
N THR A 83 3.21 2.69 -12.37
CA THR A 83 2.32 1.79 -13.12
C THR A 83 1.81 2.44 -14.42
N VAL A 84 1.41 3.71 -14.37
CA VAL A 84 0.97 4.47 -15.57
C VAL A 84 2.11 4.56 -16.58
N VAL A 85 3.31 4.95 -16.14
CA VAL A 85 4.48 5.04 -17.04
C VAL A 85 4.82 3.68 -17.64
N SER A 86 4.87 2.64 -16.80
CA SER A 86 5.19 1.28 -17.24
C SER A 86 4.21 0.77 -18.28
N SER A 87 2.90 0.91 -18.04
CA SER A 87 1.88 0.44 -18.98
C SER A 87 1.99 1.09 -20.35
N LYS A 88 2.25 2.40 -20.41
CA LYS A 88 2.48 3.10 -21.67
C LYS A 88 3.73 2.62 -22.41
N LEU A 89 4.81 2.37 -21.68
CA LEU A 89 6.04 1.85 -22.26
C LEU A 89 5.90 0.42 -22.76
N ILE A 90 5.16 -0.44 -22.03
CA ILE A 90 4.86 -1.81 -22.50
C ILE A 90 4.14 -1.76 -23.84
N VAL A 91 3.11 -0.91 -23.98
CA VAL A 91 2.38 -0.73 -25.24
C VAL A 91 3.28 -0.19 -26.34
N MET A 92 4.13 0.78 -26.03
CA MET A 92 5.08 1.36 -26.98
C MET A 92 6.09 0.32 -27.46
N PHE A 93 6.69 -0.46 -26.57
CA PHE A 93 7.65 -1.51 -26.90
C PHE A 93 7.03 -2.61 -27.75
N ALA A 94 5.80 -3.02 -27.44
CA ALA A 94 5.06 -3.97 -28.28
C ALA A 94 4.80 -3.40 -29.67
N GLY A 95 4.47 -2.11 -29.79
CA GLY A 95 4.32 -1.41 -31.08
C GLY A 95 5.61 -1.30 -31.88
N LEU A 96 6.77 -1.30 -31.22
CA LEU A 96 8.09 -1.34 -31.84
C LEU A 96 8.52 -2.77 -32.27
N GLY A 97 7.66 -3.77 -32.07
CA GLY A 97 7.89 -5.15 -32.51
C GLY A 97 8.58 -6.05 -31.49
N LEU A 98 8.72 -5.62 -30.22
CA LEU A 98 9.19 -6.52 -29.16
C LEU A 98 8.13 -7.59 -28.87
N SER A 99 8.59 -8.78 -28.49
CA SER A 99 7.67 -9.83 -28.05
C SER A 99 6.92 -9.40 -26.78
N PRO A 100 5.69 -9.91 -26.51
CA PRO A 100 4.92 -9.54 -25.31
C PRO A 100 5.71 -9.71 -24.03
N LEU A 101 6.46 -10.81 -23.89
CA LEU A 101 7.29 -11.04 -22.71
C LEU A 101 8.41 -10.00 -22.57
N ALA A 102 9.12 -9.69 -23.67
CA ALA A 102 10.17 -8.68 -23.66
C ALA A 102 9.63 -7.29 -23.30
N SER A 103 8.46 -6.92 -23.82
CA SER A 103 7.80 -5.65 -23.53
C SER A 103 7.43 -5.56 -22.05
N ILE A 104 6.86 -6.61 -21.47
CA ILE A 104 6.50 -6.67 -20.04
C ILE A 104 7.75 -6.57 -19.16
N LEU A 105 8.80 -7.34 -19.46
CA LEU A 105 10.04 -7.30 -18.69
C LEU A 105 10.70 -5.92 -18.74
N ALA A 106 10.80 -5.33 -19.93
CA ALA A 106 11.37 -3.98 -20.09
C ALA A 106 10.53 -2.92 -19.34
N GLY A 107 9.21 -2.96 -19.45
CA GLY A 107 8.31 -2.06 -18.72
C GLY A 107 8.40 -2.22 -17.21
N SER A 108 8.55 -3.47 -16.72
CA SER A 108 8.72 -3.74 -15.28
C SER A 108 10.05 -3.19 -14.75
N ILE A 109 11.13 -3.29 -15.51
CA ILE A 109 12.43 -2.69 -15.13
C ILE A 109 12.29 -1.16 -15.05
N VAL A 110 11.66 -0.55 -16.05
CA VAL A 110 11.45 0.90 -16.05
C VAL A 110 10.55 1.32 -14.88
N MET A 111 9.50 0.55 -14.56
CA MET A 111 8.66 0.79 -13.38
C MET A 111 9.49 0.88 -12.09
N MET A 112 10.43 -0.05 -11.88
CA MET A 112 11.30 -0.03 -10.70
C MET A 112 12.19 1.23 -10.67
N ILE A 113 12.76 1.62 -11.81
CA ILE A 113 13.61 2.81 -11.91
C ILE A 113 12.79 4.08 -11.66
N ILE A 114 11.62 4.21 -12.28
CA ILE A 114 10.74 5.38 -12.13
C ILE A 114 10.23 5.49 -10.70
N GLY A 115 9.88 4.37 -10.05
CA GLY A 115 9.46 4.37 -8.65
C GLY A 115 10.56 4.77 -7.67
N LEU A 116 11.82 4.51 -8.02
CA LEU A 116 12.98 4.87 -7.20
C LEU A 116 13.25 6.39 -7.16
N LEU A 117 13.01 7.11 -8.26
CA LEU A 117 13.32 8.52 -8.38
C LEU A 117 12.62 9.42 -7.36
N PRO A 118 11.29 9.34 -7.17
CA PRO A 118 10.60 10.12 -6.14
C PRO A 118 11.10 9.82 -4.73
N GLY A 119 11.39 8.54 -4.44
CA GLY A 119 11.95 8.12 -3.16
C GLY A 119 13.33 8.72 -2.90
N LEU A 120 14.21 8.73 -3.90
CA LEU A 120 15.53 9.39 -3.81
C LEU A 120 15.41 10.89 -3.57
N VAL A 121 14.48 11.55 -4.25
CA VAL A 121 14.23 13.00 -4.06
C VAL A 121 13.72 13.26 -2.64
N ASN A 122 12.73 12.50 -2.17
CA ASN A 122 12.22 12.63 -0.81
C ASN A 122 13.32 12.38 0.23
N GLY A 123 14.09 11.31 0.07
CA GLY A 123 15.21 10.99 0.95
C GLY A 123 16.26 12.10 0.99
N TRP A 124 16.60 12.68 -0.15
CA TRP A 124 17.54 13.80 -0.23
C TRP A 124 16.99 15.07 0.46
N LEU A 125 15.72 15.42 0.22
CA LEU A 125 15.06 16.57 0.85
C LEU A 125 15.04 16.43 2.39
N VAL A 126 14.73 15.24 2.88
CA VAL A 126 14.63 15.00 4.32
C VAL A 126 16.01 14.90 4.98
N ALA A 127 16.93 14.13 4.41
CA ALA A 127 18.21 13.85 5.04
C ALA A 127 19.20 15.02 4.94
N TYR A 128 19.27 15.69 3.79
CA TYR A 128 20.27 16.75 3.56
C TYR A 128 19.69 18.15 3.76
N LEU A 129 18.50 18.44 3.25
CA LEU A 129 17.88 19.76 3.40
C LEU A 129 17.05 19.88 4.68
N ARG A 130 16.89 18.78 5.45
CA ARG A 130 16.14 18.75 6.70
C ARG A 130 14.70 19.23 6.56
N VAL A 131 14.11 19.03 5.37
CA VAL A 131 12.69 19.26 5.16
C VAL A 131 11.91 18.24 5.97
N PRO A 132 10.86 18.59 6.72
CA PRO A 132 10.02 17.62 7.39
C PRO A 132 9.48 16.58 6.41
N ALA A 133 9.58 15.28 6.75
CA ALA A 133 9.21 14.18 5.88
C ALA A 133 7.78 14.32 5.33
N PHE A 134 6.84 14.72 6.19
CA PHE A 134 5.45 14.99 5.80
C PHE A 134 5.35 16.03 4.66
N ILE A 135 6.12 17.13 4.73
CA ILE A 135 6.07 18.19 3.70
C ILE A 135 6.66 17.69 2.38
N ALA A 136 7.81 17.02 2.44
CA ALA A 136 8.47 16.47 1.26
C ALA A 136 7.56 15.45 0.55
N THR A 137 7.03 14.49 1.29
CA THR A 137 6.24 13.38 0.73
C THR A 137 4.84 13.83 0.29
N PHE A 138 4.22 14.78 1.00
CA PHE A 138 2.96 15.38 0.56
C PHE A 138 3.12 16.17 -0.76
N SER A 139 4.23 16.90 -0.91
CA SER A 139 4.54 17.58 -2.17
C SER A 139 4.77 16.58 -3.30
N MET A 140 5.50 15.49 -3.02
CA MET A 140 5.78 14.43 -4.00
C MET A 140 4.50 13.70 -4.43
N LEU A 141 3.55 13.47 -3.50
CA LEU A 141 2.22 12.97 -3.80
C LEU A 141 1.54 13.84 -4.87
N GLY A 142 1.52 15.16 -4.65
CA GLY A 142 0.94 16.10 -5.62
C GLY A 142 1.62 16.06 -7.00
N VAL A 143 2.96 15.98 -7.02
CA VAL A 143 3.76 15.90 -8.26
C VAL A 143 3.45 14.61 -9.02
N THR A 144 3.54 13.46 -8.35
CA THR A 144 3.33 12.16 -9.01
C THR A 144 1.89 11.97 -9.46
N HIS A 145 0.91 12.44 -8.67
CA HIS A 145 -0.49 12.43 -9.06
C HIS A 145 -0.74 13.33 -10.28
N GLY A 146 -0.28 14.57 -10.24
CA GLY A 146 -0.47 15.51 -11.35
C GLY A 146 0.16 15.03 -12.66
N ILE A 147 1.37 14.46 -12.62
CA ILE A 147 2.01 13.88 -13.81
C ILE A 147 1.22 12.67 -14.31
N SER A 148 0.72 11.80 -13.42
CA SER A 148 -0.10 10.64 -13.79
C SER A 148 -1.37 11.08 -14.54
N GLU A 149 -2.08 12.09 -14.03
CA GLU A 149 -3.28 12.64 -14.65
C GLU A 149 -3.01 13.24 -16.07
N LEU A 150 -1.87 13.91 -16.24
CA LEU A 150 -1.47 14.43 -17.55
C LEU A 150 -1.10 13.34 -18.56
N MET A 151 -0.78 12.15 -18.07
CA MET A 151 -0.40 11.00 -18.90
C MET A 151 -1.58 10.09 -19.24
N THR A 152 -2.69 10.12 -18.54
CA THR A 152 -3.87 9.28 -18.79
C THR A 152 -4.83 9.93 -19.74
#